data_13df73772afa18620cc9246cda6b8ad1
#
_entry.id   13df73772afa18620cc9246cda6b8ad1
#
_cell.length_a   1.000
_cell.length_b   1.000
_cell.length_c   1.000
_cell.angle_alpha   90.00
_cell.angle_beta   90.00
_cell.angle_gamma   90.00
#
_symmetry.space_group_name_H-M   'P 1'
#
loop_
_entity.id
_entity.type
_entity.pdbx_description
1 polymer ?
#
loop_
_entity_poly.entity_id
_entity_poly.type
_entity_poly.pdbx_seq_one_letter_code
_entity_poly.pdbx_strand_id
1 'polypeptide(L)'
;MPMPTSSPLKIVVTGSAGRVGRAIHIRLAREHRVSGFDRTPCSTADWVGDLDDAALLARALHRADAVIHTAALHAPHVAHVPAARFRQVNVDGTRRVLDAAAAAGVRRIVFTSTTALYGSAATPDGSAGWVDEMLTPQPQTIYHHTKLEAEALLREAADQGGPSVRILRMSRCFPEPVNVMAAFRLHRGIDARDVAEAHAAALRHAGPAAATFVISGATPFLREDCADLHGAAPAVLQRRAPALVAAFAQRGWALPERIDRVYSPQRALDALGWQPRHGFAEVLHQYDTHVPEVLPPNDGSAASD
;
A
#
# COMPACT_ATOMS: atom_id res chain seq x y z
N MET A 1 -17.78 -28.83 -7.33
CA MET A 1 -18.01 -28.82 -5.88
C MET A 1 -17.38 -27.55 -5.31
N PRO A 2 -18.08 -26.72 -4.54
CA PRO A 2 -17.46 -25.60 -3.89
C PRO A 2 -16.41 -26.11 -2.90
N MET A 3 -15.22 -25.51 -2.92
CA MET A 3 -14.17 -25.79 -1.93
C MET A 3 -14.72 -25.54 -0.53
N PRO A 4 -14.38 -26.39 0.47
CA PRO A 4 -14.83 -26.16 1.83
C PRO A 4 -14.36 -24.79 2.29
N THR A 5 -15.28 -23.97 2.78
CA THR A 5 -14.99 -22.68 3.40
C THR A 5 -14.07 -22.94 4.59
N SER A 6 -12.83 -22.46 4.52
CA SER A 6 -11.90 -22.50 5.65
C SER A 6 -12.56 -21.78 6.83
N SER A 7 -12.46 -22.36 8.03
CA SER A 7 -12.97 -21.73 9.25
C SER A 7 -12.48 -20.27 9.38
N PRO A 8 -13.35 -19.35 9.88
CA PRO A 8 -12.96 -17.97 10.07
C PRO A 8 -11.68 -17.84 10.93
N LEU A 9 -10.66 -17.16 10.41
CA LEU A 9 -9.42 -16.89 11.12
C LEU A 9 -9.65 -15.80 12.18
N LYS A 10 -8.85 -15.82 13.26
CA LYS A 10 -8.72 -14.71 14.18
C LYS A 10 -7.55 -13.84 13.69
N ILE A 11 -7.84 -12.60 13.29
CA ILE A 11 -6.89 -11.68 12.68
C ILE A 11 -6.79 -10.41 13.52
N VAL A 12 -5.57 -9.94 13.78
CA VAL A 12 -5.33 -8.63 14.39
C VAL A 12 -4.79 -7.67 13.34
N VAL A 13 -5.40 -6.49 13.21
CA VAL A 13 -4.96 -5.41 12.33
C VAL A 13 -4.37 -4.30 13.19
N THR A 14 -3.07 -4.06 13.14
CA THR A 14 -2.45 -2.90 13.78
C THR A 14 -2.54 -1.68 12.88
N GLY A 15 -2.70 -0.48 13.43
CA GLY A 15 -2.93 0.72 12.64
C GLY A 15 -4.37 0.78 12.08
N SER A 16 -5.32 0.18 12.79
CA SER A 16 -6.71 -0.01 12.35
C SER A 16 -7.52 1.29 12.25
N ALA A 17 -7.10 2.37 12.90
CA ALA A 17 -7.72 3.70 12.78
C ALA A 17 -7.30 4.44 11.49
N GLY A 18 -6.15 4.06 10.91
CA GLY A 18 -5.65 4.67 9.66
C GLY A 18 -6.49 4.29 8.44
N ARG A 19 -6.39 5.11 7.36
CA ARG A 19 -7.13 4.91 6.10
C ARG A 19 -7.05 3.47 5.57
N VAL A 20 -5.84 2.95 5.44
CA VAL A 20 -5.58 1.61 4.90
C VAL A 20 -5.99 0.53 5.90
N GLY A 21 -5.61 0.67 7.17
CA GLY A 21 -5.95 -0.29 8.22
C GLY A 21 -7.46 -0.44 8.41
N ARG A 22 -8.22 0.66 8.35
CA ARG A 22 -9.69 0.64 8.40
C ARG A 22 -10.29 -0.10 7.20
N ALA A 23 -9.81 0.16 5.98
CA ALA A 23 -10.29 -0.53 4.78
C ALA A 23 -10.02 -2.03 4.86
N ILE A 24 -8.84 -2.43 5.34
CA ILE A 24 -8.46 -3.84 5.54
C ILE A 24 -9.34 -4.48 6.61
N HIS A 25 -9.53 -3.81 7.75
CA HIS A 25 -10.38 -4.31 8.84
C HIS A 25 -11.79 -4.62 8.32
N ILE A 26 -12.43 -3.64 7.67
CA ILE A 26 -13.80 -3.78 7.13
C ILE A 26 -13.86 -4.91 6.10
N ARG A 27 -12.86 -5.01 5.22
CA ARG A 27 -12.82 -6.06 4.20
C ARG A 27 -12.72 -7.46 4.81
N LEU A 28 -11.79 -7.63 5.74
CA LEU A 28 -11.53 -8.94 6.36
C LEU A 28 -12.66 -9.39 7.32
N ALA A 29 -13.34 -8.45 7.96
CA ALA A 29 -14.46 -8.74 8.86
C ALA A 29 -15.67 -9.40 8.17
N ARG A 30 -15.73 -9.39 6.83
CA ARG A 30 -16.76 -10.09 6.07
C ARG A 30 -16.59 -11.63 6.09
N GLU A 31 -15.38 -12.11 6.34
CA GLU A 31 -15.03 -13.54 6.25
C GLU A 31 -14.34 -14.08 7.51
N HIS A 32 -13.81 -13.19 8.37
CA HIS A 32 -12.95 -13.55 9.48
C HIS A 32 -13.36 -12.82 10.77
N ARG A 33 -12.80 -13.27 11.90
CA ARG A 33 -12.91 -12.57 13.19
C ARG A 33 -11.75 -11.58 13.28
N VAL A 34 -12.04 -10.31 13.04
CA VAL A 34 -11.04 -9.26 13.00
C VAL A 34 -11.12 -8.40 14.25
N SER A 35 -9.99 -8.12 14.89
CA SER A 35 -9.87 -7.09 15.91
C SER A 35 -8.77 -6.09 15.52
N GLY A 36 -9.02 -4.81 15.80
CA GLY A 36 -8.08 -3.75 15.50
C GLY A 36 -7.27 -3.34 16.72
N PHE A 37 -6.03 -2.96 16.49
CA PHE A 37 -5.13 -2.38 17.47
C PHE A 37 -4.64 -1.02 16.95
N ASP A 38 -4.91 0.04 17.69
CA ASP A 38 -4.45 1.39 17.34
C ASP A 38 -4.29 2.26 18.58
N ARG A 39 -3.44 3.27 18.51
CA ARG A 39 -3.31 4.28 19.56
C ARG A 39 -4.48 5.27 19.58
N THR A 40 -5.19 5.40 18.45
CA THR A 40 -6.31 6.31 18.29
C THR A 40 -7.62 5.55 18.44
N PRO A 41 -8.49 5.92 19.39
CA PRO A 41 -9.81 5.30 19.54
C PRO A 41 -10.66 5.50 18.28
N CYS A 42 -11.25 4.44 17.76
CA CYS A 42 -12.20 4.48 16.65
C CYS A 42 -13.00 3.17 16.57
N SER A 43 -14.02 3.13 15.71
CA SER A 43 -14.90 1.96 15.53
C SER A 43 -14.20 0.68 15.04
N THR A 44 -12.97 0.78 14.56
CA THR A 44 -12.16 -0.36 14.11
C THR A 44 -10.96 -0.63 15.03
N ALA A 45 -10.93 -0.05 16.25
CA ALA A 45 -9.88 -0.28 17.25
C ALA A 45 -10.49 -0.89 18.51
N ASP A 46 -10.44 -2.21 18.63
CA ASP A 46 -10.88 -2.95 19.81
C ASP A 46 -9.85 -2.83 20.96
N TRP A 47 -8.59 -2.68 20.59
CA TRP A 47 -7.46 -2.50 21.50
C TRP A 47 -6.86 -1.11 21.29
N VAL A 48 -7.00 -0.23 22.29
CA VAL A 48 -6.51 1.15 22.21
C VAL A 48 -5.23 1.28 23.03
N GLY A 49 -4.11 1.49 22.35
CA GLY A 49 -2.79 1.65 22.96
C GLY A 49 -1.65 1.76 21.95
N ASP A 50 -0.45 2.09 22.44
CA ASP A 50 0.75 2.15 21.60
C ASP A 50 1.37 0.74 21.44
N LEU A 51 2.11 0.51 20.34
CA LEU A 51 2.90 -0.72 20.16
C LEU A 51 3.98 -0.92 21.24
N ASP A 52 4.28 0.12 22.04
CA ASP A 52 5.17 0.05 23.19
C ASP A 52 4.55 -0.69 24.39
N ASP A 53 3.22 -0.81 24.46
CA ASP A 53 2.52 -1.58 25.48
C ASP A 53 2.57 -3.08 25.15
N ALA A 54 3.65 -3.73 25.57
CA ALA A 54 3.88 -5.16 25.30
C ALA A 54 2.78 -6.05 25.92
N ALA A 55 2.22 -5.68 27.08
CA ALA A 55 1.18 -6.46 27.72
C ALA A 55 -0.15 -6.38 26.96
N LEU A 56 -0.51 -5.18 26.51
CA LEU A 56 -1.70 -4.99 25.68
C LEU A 56 -1.55 -5.70 24.34
N LEU A 57 -0.38 -5.59 23.69
CA LEU A 57 -0.09 -6.24 22.42
C LEU A 57 -0.14 -7.77 22.55
N ALA A 58 0.42 -8.35 23.59
CA ALA A 58 0.34 -9.79 23.86
C ALA A 58 -1.10 -10.26 24.07
N ARG A 59 -1.92 -9.49 24.79
CA ARG A 59 -3.36 -9.77 24.96
C ARG A 59 -4.13 -9.71 23.63
N ALA A 60 -3.85 -8.69 22.81
CA ALA A 60 -4.49 -8.54 21.50
C ALA A 60 -4.18 -9.72 20.56
N LEU A 61 -2.92 -10.18 20.56
CA LEU A 61 -2.44 -11.27 19.74
C LEU A 61 -2.72 -12.67 20.30
N HIS A 62 -3.24 -12.77 21.51
CA HIS A 62 -3.53 -14.07 22.12
C HIS A 62 -4.45 -14.91 21.22
N ARG A 63 -3.96 -16.10 20.81
CA ARG A 63 -4.66 -17.03 19.90
C ARG A 63 -5.02 -16.43 18.54
N ALA A 64 -4.30 -15.42 18.07
CA ALA A 64 -4.46 -14.92 16.71
C ALA A 64 -3.82 -15.89 15.69
N ASP A 65 -4.49 -16.11 14.57
CA ASP A 65 -3.99 -16.92 13.46
C ASP A 65 -3.05 -16.10 12.57
N ALA A 66 -3.33 -14.80 12.42
CA ALA A 66 -2.56 -13.89 11.57
C ALA A 66 -2.57 -12.45 12.09
N VAL A 67 -1.56 -11.70 11.68
CA VAL A 67 -1.45 -10.25 11.91
C VAL A 67 -1.36 -9.53 10.58
N ILE A 68 -2.15 -8.47 10.43
CA ILE A 68 -1.95 -7.46 9.39
C ILE A 68 -1.31 -6.24 10.04
N HIS A 69 -0.04 -5.99 9.69
CA HIS A 69 0.72 -4.90 10.33
C HIS A 69 0.76 -3.66 9.41
N THR A 70 -0.09 -2.67 9.73
CA THR A 70 -0.15 -1.40 8.98
C THR A 70 0.30 -0.19 9.80
N ALA A 71 0.43 -0.32 11.13
CA ALA A 71 0.83 0.76 12.00
C ALA A 71 2.23 1.28 11.63
N ALA A 72 2.33 2.55 11.26
CA ALA A 72 3.59 3.20 10.91
C ALA A 72 3.45 4.73 10.91
N LEU A 73 4.55 5.43 11.11
CA LEU A 73 4.71 6.80 10.62
C LEU A 73 5.05 6.74 9.13
N HIS A 74 4.48 7.65 8.33
CA HIS A 74 4.61 7.64 6.87
C HIS A 74 5.06 9.00 6.30
N ALA A 75 5.23 9.11 4.98
CA ALA A 75 5.86 10.25 4.31
C ALA A 75 5.40 11.65 4.80
N PRO A 76 4.11 11.99 4.97
CA PRO A 76 3.70 13.29 5.48
C PRO A 76 4.25 13.65 6.86
N HIS A 77 4.68 12.69 7.67
CA HIS A 77 5.26 12.97 8.99
C HIS A 77 6.75 13.37 8.93
N VAL A 78 7.44 13.16 7.80
CA VAL A 78 8.91 13.35 7.70
C VAL A 78 9.32 14.79 8.04
N ALA A 79 8.53 15.78 7.64
CA ALA A 79 8.83 17.19 7.90
C ALA A 79 8.63 17.60 9.38
N HIS A 80 7.87 16.82 10.19
CA HIS A 80 7.39 17.27 11.49
C HIS A 80 7.76 16.34 12.65
N VAL A 81 8.23 15.12 12.35
CA VAL A 81 8.52 14.10 13.37
C VAL A 81 10.00 13.75 13.34
N PRO A 82 10.70 13.75 14.49
CA PRO A 82 12.11 13.40 14.56
C PRO A 82 12.41 11.98 14.05
N ALA A 83 13.58 11.77 13.45
CA ALA A 83 14.03 10.48 12.92
C ALA A 83 14.01 9.35 13.98
N ALA A 84 14.36 9.67 15.23
CA ALA A 84 14.30 8.70 16.34
C ALA A 84 12.88 8.14 16.54
N ARG A 85 11.83 8.98 16.42
CA ARG A 85 10.45 8.52 16.55
C ARG A 85 10.03 7.63 15.38
N PHE A 86 10.52 7.91 14.16
CA PHE A 86 10.33 7.00 13.02
C PHE A 86 10.91 5.61 13.30
N ARG A 87 12.13 5.51 13.84
CA ARG A 87 12.74 4.22 14.21
C ARG A 87 11.93 3.53 15.29
N GLN A 88 11.59 4.24 16.35
CA GLN A 88 10.80 3.70 17.46
C GLN A 88 9.47 3.11 17.00
N VAL A 89 8.74 3.81 16.13
CA VAL A 89 7.42 3.34 15.66
C VAL A 89 7.55 2.28 14.57
N ASN A 90 8.36 2.55 13.53
CA ASN A 90 8.38 1.71 12.34
C ASN A 90 9.28 0.48 12.47
N VAL A 91 10.40 0.58 13.21
CA VAL A 91 11.35 -0.53 13.36
C VAL A 91 11.11 -1.26 14.66
N ASP A 92 11.20 -0.55 15.81
CA ASP A 92 11.03 -1.19 17.10
C ASP A 92 9.58 -1.66 17.31
N GLY A 93 8.60 -0.88 16.82
CA GLY A 93 7.19 -1.29 16.79
C GLY A 93 6.98 -2.57 15.97
N THR A 94 7.59 -2.68 14.79
CA THR A 94 7.54 -3.91 13.99
C THR A 94 8.19 -5.09 14.72
N ARG A 95 9.33 -4.88 15.39
CA ARG A 95 10.00 -5.92 16.20
C ARG A 95 9.07 -6.41 17.32
N ARG A 96 8.43 -5.50 18.07
CA ARG A 96 7.49 -5.88 19.14
C ARG A 96 6.29 -6.67 18.62
N VAL A 97 5.74 -6.26 17.47
CA VAL A 97 4.66 -7.02 16.81
C VAL A 97 5.14 -8.42 16.42
N LEU A 98 6.34 -8.54 15.88
CA LEU A 98 6.95 -9.81 15.49
C LEU A 98 7.17 -10.72 16.71
N ASP A 99 7.77 -10.20 17.77
CA ASP A 99 8.06 -10.93 19.01
C ASP A 99 6.75 -11.42 19.68
N ALA A 100 5.75 -10.56 19.78
CA ALA A 100 4.45 -10.90 20.33
C ALA A 100 3.70 -11.90 19.43
N ALA A 101 3.82 -11.79 18.12
CA ALA A 101 3.24 -12.73 17.17
C ALA A 101 3.88 -14.12 17.27
N ALA A 102 5.21 -14.19 17.38
CA ALA A 102 5.96 -15.43 17.57
C ALA A 102 5.58 -16.10 18.90
N ALA A 103 5.54 -15.34 20.01
CA ALA A 103 5.13 -15.84 21.32
C ALA A 103 3.68 -16.34 21.35
N ALA A 104 2.78 -15.75 20.58
CA ALA A 104 1.37 -16.16 20.45
C ALA A 104 1.16 -17.31 19.46
N GLY A 105 2.20 -17.79 18.75
CA GLY A 105 2.10 -18.84 17.75
C GLY A 105 1.40 -18.40 16.47
N VAL A 106 1.41 -17.11 16.15
CA VAL A 106 0.87 -16.56 14.91
C VAL A 106 1.60 -17.17 13.71
N ARG A 107 0.85 -17.67 12.74
CA ARG A 107 1.43 -18.36 11.57
C ARG A 107 1.76 -17.45 10.40
N ARG A 108 1.12 -16.28 10.33
CA ARG A 108 1.27 -15.34 9.21
C ARG A 108 1.25 -13.88 9.63
N ILE A 109 2.17 -13.12 9.04
CA ILE A 109 2.18 -11.66 9.07
C ILE A 109 2.05 -11.12 7.64
N VAL A 110 1.08 -10.23 7.41
CA VAL A 110 1.01 -9.43 6.18
C VAL A 110 1.41 -8.02 6.55
N PHE A 111 2.51 -7.55 5.98
CA PHE A 111 3.10 -6.25 6.29
C PHE A 111 2.82 -5.22 5.21
N THR A 112 2.21 -4.10 5.57
CA THR A 112 2.01 -2.97 4.68
C THR A 112 3.31 -2.18 4.57
N SER A 113 4.03 -2.37 3.47
CA SER A 113 5.19 -1.56 3.09
C SER A 113 4.78 -0.52 2.04
N THR A 114 5.74 0.08 1.36
CA THR A 114 5.51 1.20 0.46
C THR A 114 6.42 1.15 -0.76
N THR A 115 5.92 1.59 -1.92
CA THR A 115 6.77 1.81 -3.10
C THR A 115 7.67 3.04 -2.96
N ALA A 116 7.43 3.93 -1.99
CA ALA A 116 8.27 5.10 -1.75
C ALA A 116 9.73 4.72 -1.43
N LEU A 117 9.96 3.54 -0.83
CA LEU A 117 11.31 3.05 -0.48
C LEU A 117 12.24 2.87 -1.69
N TYR A 118 11.68 2.77 -2.92
CA TYR A 118 12.52 2.72 -4.12
C TYR A 118 13.31 4.02 -4.32
N GLY A 119 12.82 5.14 -3.77
CA GLY A 119 13.54 6.42 -3.75
C GLY A 119 13.95 6.88 -5.15
N SER A 120 15.22 7.28 -5.32
CA SER A 120 15.75 7.75 -6.61
C SER A 120 15.81 6.67 -7.69
N ALA A 121 15.88 5.40 -7.33
CA ALA A 121 15.83 4.31 -8.31
C ALA A 121 14.51 4.30 -9.12
N ALA A 122 13.43 4.82 -8.55
CA ALA A 122 12.13 4.91 -9.23
C ALA A 122 12.06 6.02 -10.29
N THR A 123 13.02 6.96 -10.30
CA THR A 123 13.02 8.12 -11.20
C THR A 123 14.39 8.32 -11.84
N PRO A 124 14.81 7.42 -12.74
CA PRO A 124 16.08 7.57 -13.45
C PRO A 124 16.06 8.80 -14.34
N ASP A 125 17.25 9.37 -14.62
CA ASP A 125 17.38 10.49 -15.52
C ASP A 125 16.97 10.12 -16.96
N GLY A 126 16.24 11.01 -17.61
CA GLY A 126 15.88 10.89 -19.04
C GLY A 126 14.82 9.85 -19.38
N SER A 127 14.26 9.13 -18.40
CA SER A 127 13.23 8.11 -18.62
C SER A 127 12.30 8.02 -17.41
N ALA A 128 11.08 7.54 -17.62
CA ALA A 128 10.26 7.06 -16.50
C ALA A 128 10.84 5.76 -15.94
N GLY A 129 10.82 5.62 -14.62
CA GLY A 129 11.23 4.37 -13.98
C GLY A 129 10.15 3.28 -14.13
N TRP A 130 10.54 2.09 -14.58
CA TRP A 130 9.70 0.90 -14.45
C TRP A 130 10.02 0.18 -13.15
N VAL A 131 9.08 0.23 -12.23
CA VAL A 131 9.29 -0.24 -10.85
C VAL A 131 8.53 -1.52 -10.60
N ASP A 132 9.26 -2.59 -10.37
CA ASP A 132 8.79 -3.90 -9.92
C ASP A 132 9.64 -4.37 -8.73
N GLU A 133 9.44 -5.61 -8.29
CA GLU A 133 10.15 -6.19 -7.15
C GLU A 133 11.64 -6.45 -7.41
N MET A 134 12.06 -6.45 -8.68
CA MET A 134 13.46 -6.66 -9.09
C MET A 134 14.31 -5.40 -8.97
N LEU A 135 13.67 -4.22 -8.95
CA LEU A 135 14.36 -2.95 -8.79
C LEU A 135 14.96 -2.84 -7.38
N THR A 136 16.25 -2.57 -7.29
CA THR A 136 16.92 -2.36 -6.00
C THR A 136 16.53 -1.01 -5.42
N PRO A 137 15.97 -0.95 -4.18
CA PRO A 137 15.64 0.30 -3.53
C PRO A 137 16.85 1.20 -3.30
N GLN A 138 16.64 2.51 -3.48
CA GLN A 138 17.59 3.59 -3.16
C GLN A 138 16.92 4.61 -2.23
N PRO A 139 16.83 4.32 -0.92
CA PRO A 139 16.08 5.11 0.05
C PRO A 139 16.71 6.49 0.23
N GLN A 140 15.86 7.54 0.36
CA GLN A 140 16.32 8.92 0.51
C GLN A 140 15.86 9.57 1.81
N THR A 141 14.81 9.06 2.44
CA THR A 141 14.23 9.64 3.66
C THR A 141 14.26 8.67 4.81
N ILE A 142 14.15 9.16 6.04
CA ILE A 142 14.03 8.32 7.25
C ILE A 142 12.86 7.34 7.13
N TYR A 143 11.77 7.73 6.49
CA TYR A 143 10.63 6.84 6.25
C TYR A 143 11.03 5.66 5.36
N HIS A 144 11.72 5.90 4.25
CA HIS A 144 12.19 4.84 3.35
C HIS A 144 13.13 3.87 4.07
N HIS A 145 14.10 4.40 4.81
CA HIS A 145 15.06 3.58 5.58
C HIS A 145 14.35 2.71 6.60
N THR A 146 13.45 3.29 7.41
CA THR A 146 12.76 2.54 8.46
C THR A 146 11.81 1.47 7.91
N LYS A 147 11.21 1.68 6.71
CA LYS A 147 10.40 0.65 6.06
C LYS A 147 11.26 -0.50 5.54
N LEU A 148 12.44 -0.23 4.97
CA LEU A 148 13.40 -1.27 4.55
C LEU A 148 13.94 -2.06 5.74
N GLU A 149 14.30 -1.39 6.84
CA GLU A 149 14.73 -2.04 8.07
C GLU A 149 13.64 -2.98 8.62
N ALA A 150 12.38 -2.53 8.64
CA ALA A 150 11.25 -3.36 9.06
C ALA A 150 11.02 -4.57 8.12
N GLU A 151 11.15 -4.38 6.79
CA GLU A 151 11.09 -5.49 5.84
C GLU A 151 12.20 -6.52 6.10
N ALA A 152 13.43 -6.06 6.38
CA ALA A 152 14.57 -6.93 6.66
C ALA A 152 14.36 -7.77 7.93
N LEU A 153 13.90 -7.13 9.02
CA LEU A 153 13.55 -7.82 10.27
C LEU A 153 12.54 -8.95 10.05
N LEU A 154 11.48 -8.65 9.30
CA LEU A 154 10.42 -9.63 9.04
C LEU A 154 10.88 -10.78 8.15
N ARG A 155 11.72 -10.51 7.13
CA ARG A 155 12.31 -11.57 6.30
C ARG A 155 13.24 -12.48 7.10
N GLU A 156 14.15 -11.89 7.87
CA GLU A 156 15.06 -12.63 8.72
C GLU A 156 14.33 -13.58 9.67
N ALA A 157 13.29 -13.08 10.33
CA ALA A 157 12.48 -13.91 11.23
C ALA A 157 11.76 -15.05 10.50
N ALA A 158 11.23 -14.80 9.31
CA ALA A 158 10.60 -15.84 8.50
C ALA A 158 11.60 -16.92 8.06
N ASP A 159 12.81 -16.52 7.68
CA ASP A 159 13.89 -17.43 7.26
C ASP A 159 14.41 -18.28 8.43
N GLN A 160 14.31 -17.77 9.67
CA GLN A 160 14.63 -18.48 10.91
C GLN A 160 13.50 -19.37 11.43
N GLY A 161 12.43 -19.57 10.65
CA GLY A 161 11.32 -20.46 11.02
C GLY A 161 10.20 -19.78 11.83
N GLY A 162 10.20 -18.46 11.92
CA GLY A 162 9.11 -17.67 12.48
C GLY A 162 7.85 -17.63 11.60
N PRO A 163 6.93 -16.69 11.87
CA PRO A 163 5.73 -16.51 11.06
C PRO A 163 6.07 -16.31 9.58
N SER A 164 5.29 -16.92 8.67
CA SER A 164 5.44 -16.62 7.25
C SER A 164 5.03 -15.17 6.95
N VAL A 165 5.79 -14.47 6.08
CA VAL A 165 5.64 -13.04 5.86
C VAL A 165 5.23 -12.73 4.42
N ARG A 166 4.26 -11.82 4.26
CA ARG A 166 3.89 -11.21 2.97
C ARG A 166 4.09 -9.71 3.09
N ILE A 167 5.00 -9.17 2.30
CA ILE A 167 5.36 -7.75 2.27
C ILE A 167 4.66 -7.12 1.08
N LEU A 168 3.76 -6.17 1.33
CA LEU A 168 3.01 -5.48 0.30
C LEU A 168 3.55 -4.04 0.18
N ARG A 169 4.37 -3.79 -0.84
CA ARG A 169 4.86 -2.46 -1.20
C ARG A 169 3.76 -1.73 -1.96
N MET A 170 2.85 -1.11 -1.20
CA MET A 170 1.73 -0.39 -1.79
C MET A 170 2.14 0.95 -2.38
N SER A 171 1.50 1.32 -3.49
CA SER A 171 1.65 2.62 -4.14
C SER A 171 0.82 3.71 -3.43
N ARG A 172 0.83 4.93 -3.96
CA ARG A 172 0.19 6.10 -3.36
C ARG A 172 -1.31 5.90 -3.19
N CYS A 173 -1.80 6.11 -1.97
CA CYS A 173 -3.20 5.91 -1.58
C CYS A 173 -3.68 7.05 -0.68
N PHE A 174 -3.61 8.29 -1.17
CA PHE A 174 -4.07 9.49 -0.47
C PHE A 174 -5.19 10.17 -1.26
N PRO A 175 -6.05 10.96 -0.61
CA PRO A 175 -6.90 11.93 -1.30
C PRO A 175 -6.02 12.93 -2.06
N GLU A 176 -6.35 13.14 -3.32
CA GLU A 176 -5.62 14.03 -4.23
C GLU A 176 -6.65 14.84 -5.03
N PRO A 177 -6.25 15.95 -5.67
CA PRO A 177 -7.06 16.58 -6.71
C PRO A 177 -7.48 15.55 -7.77
N VAL A 178 -8.74 15.60 -8.19
CA VAL A 178 -9.36 14.56 -9.03
C VAL A 178 -8.58 14.27 -10.31
N ASN A 179 -8.09 15.30 -11.01
CA ASN A 179 -7.31 15.15 -12.23
C ASN A 179 -5.95 14.49 -11.96
N VAL A 180 -5.29 14.83 -10.86
CA VAL A 180 -4.04 14.20 -10.42
C VAL A 180 -4.28 12.75 -10.00
N MET A 181 -5.30 12.51 -9.16
CA MET A 181 -5.63 11.18 -8.67
C MET A 181 -6.02 10.23 -9.81
N ALA A 182 -6.82 10.71 -10.79
CA ALA A 182 -7.21 9.93 -11.97
C ALA A 182 -5.99 9.52 -12.81
N ALA A 183 -5.07 10.46 -13.07
CA ALA A 183 -3.82 10.15 -13.76
C ALA A 183 -2.95 9.17 -12.96
N PHE A 184 -2.82 9.35 -11.64
CA PHE A 184 -2.04 8.46 -10.78
C PHE A 184 -2.55 7.01 -10.77
N ARG A 185 -3.86 6.79 -10.95
CA ARG A 185 -4.41 5.42 -11.05
C ARG A 185 -3.82 4.61 -12.21
N LEU A 186 -3.26 5.27 -13.23
CA LEU A 186 -2.62 4.59 -14.36
C LEU A 186 -1.18 4.15 -14.07
N HIS A 187 -0.49 4.76 -13.09
CA HIS A 187 0.96 4.51 -12.99
C HIS A 187 1.54 4.48 -11.57
N ARG A 188 0.94 5.13 -10.57
CA ARG A 188 1.53 5.23 -9.22
C ARG A 188 0.52 5.32 -8.08
N GLY A 189 -0.75 5.20 -8.37
CA GLY A 189 -1.83 5.31 -7.40
C GLY A 189 -2.62 4.02 -7.26
N ILE A 190 -3.26 3.84 -6.08
CA ILE A 190 -4.15 2.71 -5.81
C ILE A 190 -5.30 3.15 -4.91
N ASP A 191 -6.42 2.46 -5.00
CA ASP A 191 -7.56 2.64 -4.11
C ASP A 191 -7.40 1.84 -2.81
N ALA A 192 -7.87 2.38 -1.68
CA ALA A 192 -7.78 1.70 -0.39
C ALA A 192 -8.54 0.36 -0.37
N ARG A 193 -9.60 0.24 -1.15
CA ARG A 193 -10.38 -1.00 -1.30
C ARG A 193 -9.57 -2.08 -2.03
N ASP A 194 -8.82 -1.69 -3.07
CA ASP A 194 -7.92 -2.60 -3.79
C ASP A 194 -6.73 -3.02 -2.93
N VAL A 195 -6.21 -2.11 -2.10
CA VAL A 195 -5.19 -2.45 -1.08
C VAL A 195 -5.75 -3.48 -0.10
N ALA A 196 -6.98 -3.30 0.37
CA ALA A 196 -7.60 -4.25 1.31
C ALA A 196 -7.80 -5.64 0.67
N GLU A 197 -8.22 -5.71 -0.59
CA GLU A 197 -8.33 -6.97 -1.34
C GLU A 197 -6.95 -7.63 -1.53
N ALA A 198 -5.89 -6.85 -1.80
CA ALA A 198 -4.54 -7.38 -1.89
C ALA A 198 -4.07 -8.00 -0.56
N HIS A 199 -4.39 -7.38 0.59
CA HIS A 199 -4.10 -7.96 1.91
C HIS A 199 -4.88 -9.25 2.17
N ALA A 200 -6.15 -9.30 1.79
CA ALA A 200 -6.97 -10.51 1.88
C ALA A 200 -6.41 -11.65 1.00
N ALA A 201 -5.94 -11.34 -0.20
CA ALA A 201 -5.30 -12.30 -1.09
C ALA A 201 -3.95 -12.79 -0.53
N ALA A 202 -3.11 -11.87 -0.04
CA ALA A 202 -1.82 -12.18 0.57
C ALA A 202 -1.95 -13.05 1.83
N LEU A 203 -3.03 -12.90 2.59
CA LEU A 203 -3.33 -13.73 3.75
C LEU A 203 -3.47 -15.21 3.37
N ARG A 204 -4.02 -15.50 2.19
CA ARG A 204 -4.24 -16.86 1.66
C ARG A 204 -3.10 -17.40 0.81
N HIS A 205 -2.15 -16.55 0.41
CA HIS A 205 -1.09 -16.93 -0.53
C HIS A 205 -0.18 -18.02 0.05
N ALA A 206 -0.18 -19.19 -0.57
CA ALA A 206 0.82 -20.23 -0.33
C ALA A 206 2.12 -19.89 -1.08
N GLY A 207 3.28 -20.11 -0.46
CA GLY A 207 4.57 -19.77 -1.09
C GLY A 207 5.72 -19.78 -0.08
N PRO A 208 6.88 -19.19 -0.41
CA PRO A 208 8.06 -19.18 0.45
C PRO A 208 7.78 -18.53 1.80
N ALA A 209 8.70 -18.72 2.75
CA ALA A 209 8.60 -18.15 4.10
C ALA A 209 8.37 -16.62 4.05
N ALA A 210 9.09 -15.92 3.17
CA ALA A 210 8.87 -14.49 2.90
C ALA A 210 8.63 -14.24 1.41
N ALA A 211 7.68 -13.36 1.07
CA ALA A 211 7.43 -12.90 -0.29
C ALA A 211 7.05 -11.42 -0.33
N THR A 212 7.53 -10.71 -1.36
CA THR A 212 7.28 -9.27 -1.56
C THR A 212 6.50 -9.05 -2.84
N PHE A 213 5.56 -8.10 -2.80
CA PHE A 213 4.70 -7.74 -3.92
C PHE A 213 4.55 -6.22 -4.02
N VAL A 214 4.68 -5.67 -5.22
CA VAL A 214 4.26 -4.31 -5.54
C VAL A 214 2.74 -4.30 -5.70
N ILE A 215 2.06 -3.45 -4.94
CA ILE A 215 0.60 -3.32 -4.96
C ILE A 215 0.26 -1.92 -5.50
N SER A 216 -0.17 -1.86 -6.75
CA SER A 216 -0.52 -0.63 -7.46
C SER A 216 -1.80 -0.81 -8.29
N GLY A 217 -2.39 0.28 -8.75
CA GLY A 217 -3.46 0.24 -9.74
C GLY A 217 -3.02 -0.48 -11.02
N ALA A 218 -3.99 -0.93 -11.81
CA ALA A 218 -3.71 -1.49 -13.13
C ALA A 218 -3.06 -0.43 -14.02
N THR A 219 -1.92 -0.77 -14.63
CA THR A 219 -1.26 0.14 -15.57
C THR A 219 -1.52 -0.31 -17.02
N PRO A 220 -1.88 0.62 -17.93
CA PRO A 220 -1.96 0.34 -19.36
C PRO A 220 -0.60 0.46 -20.06
N PHE A 221 0.41 0.97 -19.34
CA PHE A 221 1.74 1.20 -19.90
C PHE A 221 2.58 -0.07 -19.93
N LEU A 222 3.51 -0.08 -20.86
CA LEU A 222 4.52 -1.13 -21.02
C LEU A 222 5.90 -0.55 -20.69
N ARG A 223 6.87 -1.41 -20.40
CA ARG A 223 8.24 -0.98 -20.07
C ARG A 223 8.88 -0.17 -21.21
N GLU A 224 8.56 -0.47 -22.45
CA GLU A 224 9.02 0.25 -23.65
C GLU A 224 8.47 1.68 -23.77
N ASP A 225 7.36 1.99 -23.12
CA ASP A 225 6.80 3.35 -23.10
C ASP A 225 7.59 4.32 -22.19
N CYS A 226 8.51 3.83 -21.34
CA CYS A 226 9.14 4.64 -20.30
C CYS A 226 9.91 5.87 -20.79
N ALA A 227 10.60 5.77 -21.94
CA ALA A 227 11.29 6.92 -22.54
C ALA A 227 10.29 7.99 -22.96
N ASP A 228 9.23 7.61 -23.69
CA ASP A 228 8.20 8.52 -24.16
C ASP A 228 7.36 9.11 -23.00
N LEU A 229 7.08 8.33 -21.94
CA LEU A 229 6.38 8.80 -20.74
C LEU A 229 7.11 9.97 -20.06
N HIS A 230 8.43 9.98 -20.14
CA HIS A 230 9.25 11.06 -19.56
C HIS A 230 9.20 12.35 -20.38
N GLY A 231 9.19 12.27 -21.72
CA GLY A 231 9.31 13.43 -22.59
C GLY A 231 8.05 13.80 -23.37
N ALA A 232 7.10 12.86 -23.53
CA ALA A 232 5.93 12.99 -24.38
C ALA A 232 4.71 12.25 -23.82
N ALA A 233 4.48 12.33 -22.50
CA ALA A 233 3.39 11.61 -21.84
C ALA A 233 2.01 11.79 -22.49
N PRO A 234 1.58 12.95 -22.99
CA PRO A 234 0.29 13.10 -23.66
C PRO A 234 0.11 12.17 -24.86
N ALA A 235 1.15 11.97 -25.67
CA ALA A 235 1.08 11.06 -26.83
C ALA A 235 0.97 9.59 -26.40
N VAL A 236 1.66 9.20 -25.32
CA VAL A 236 1.54 7.86 -24.76
C VAL A 236 0.15 7.64 -24.17
N LEU A 237 -0.39 8.62 -23.44
CA LEU A 237 -1.74 8.58 -22.88
C LEU A 237 -2.80 8.43 -23.97
N GLN A 238 -2.65 9.16 -25.09
CA GLN A 238 -3.54 9.04 -26.25
C GLN A 238 -3.56 7.60 -26.79
N ARG A 239 -2.40 6.94 -26.82
CA ARG A 239 -2.24 5.56 -27.34
C ARG A 239 -2.70 4.50 -26.34
N ARG A 240 -2.36 4.66 -25.04
CA ARG A 240 -2.53 3.64 -24.00
C ARG A 240 -3.78 3.81 -23.12
N ALA A 241 -4.28 5.03 -23.00
CA ALA A 241 -5.40 5.38 -22.13
C ALA A 241 -6.37 6.40 -22.77
N PRO A 242 -6.88 6.16 -24.01
CA PRO A 242 -7.71 7.12 -24.75
C PRO A 242 -8.98 7.51 -24.00
N ALA A 243 -9.52 6.61 -23.18
CA ALA A 243 -10.70 6.91 -22.36
C ALA A 243 -10.44 7.97 -21.28
N LEU A 244 -9.25 7.96 -20.66
CA LEU A 244 -8.86 9.03 -19.73
C LEU A 244 -8.67 10.35 -20.47
N VAL A 245 -8.03 10.32 -21.63
CA VAL A 245 -7.82 11.53 -22.47
C VAL A 245 -9.15 12.17 -22.84
N ALA A 246 -10.12 11.39 -23.31
CA ALA A 246 -11.47 11.87 -23.63
C ALA A 246 -12.17 12.46 -22.39
N ALA A 247 -12.08 11.79 -21.23
CA ALA A 247 -12.69 12.26 -19.99
C ALA A 247 -12.06 13.58 -19.49
N PHE A 248 -10.76 13.76 -19.69
CA PHE A 248 -10.05 15.01 -19.34
C PHE A 248 -10.44 16.14 -20.31
N ALA A 249 -10.50 15.87 -21.62
CA ALA A 249 -10.92 16.85 -22.60
C ALA A 249 -12.35 17.35 -22.33
N GLN A 250 -13.29 16.46 -22.00
CA GLN A 250 -14.67 16.81 -21.65
C GLN A 250 -14.76 17.75 -20.42
N ARG A 251 -13.79 17.68 -19.50
CA ARG A 251 -13.73 18.50 -18.27
C ARG A 251 -12.82 19.71 -18.40
N GLY A 252 -12.18 19.91 -19.56
CA GLY A 252 -11.21 20.99 -19.76
C GLY A 252 -9.92 20.83 -18.95
N TRP A 253 -9.57 19.60 -18.56
CA TRP A 253 -8.35 19.34 -17.77
C TRP A 253 -7.16 19.03 -18.66
N ALA A 254 -6.00 19.59 -18.31
CA ALA A 254 -4.75 19.28 -18.96
C ALA A 254 -4.29 17.86 -18.63
N LEU A 255 -3.71 17.17 -19.60
CA LEU A 255 -3.01 15.92 -19.37
C LEU A 255 -1.66 16.19 -18.67
N PRO A 256 -1.13 15.24 -17.86
CA PRO A 256 0.23 15.38 -17.35
C PRO A 256 1.23 15.42 -18.51
N GLU A 257 2.09 16.43 -18.52
CA GLU A 257 3.14 16.58 -19.54
C GLU A 257 4.21 15.50 -19.42
N ARG A 258 4.41 14.99 -18.20
CA ARG A 258 5.43 14.01 -17.84
C ARG A 258 4.89 12.98 -16.85
N ILE A 259 5.29 11.73 -17.06
CA ILE A 259 5.14 10.64 -16.08
C ILE A 259 6.53 10.12 -15.75
N ASP A 260 6.91 10.20 -14.49
CA ASP A 260 8.27 9.92 -14.00
C ASP A 260 8.49 8.45 -13.65
N ARG A 261 7.43 7.69 -13.39
CA ARG A 261 7.50 6.27 -12.98
C ARG A 261 6.22 5.53 -13.24
N VAL A 262 6.35 4.21 -13.40
CA VAL A 262 5.26 3.25 -13.47
C VAL A 262 5.51 2.13 -12.48
N TYR A 263 4.57 1.87 -11.57
CA TYR A 263 4.61 0.72 -10.69
C TYR A 263 3.89 -0.46 -11.34
N SER A 264 4.61 -1.56 -11.55
CA SER A 264 4.07 -2.78 -12.13
C SER A 264 3.58 -3.74 -11.04
N PRO A 265 2.28 -4.02 -10.94
CA PRO A 265 1.75 -5.00 -9.99
C PRO A 265 1.78 -6.44 -10.53
N GLN A 266 2.48 -6.71 -11.64
CA GLN A 266 2.36 -7.97 -12.37
C GLN A 266 2.58 -9.21 -11.49
N ARG A 267 3.60 -9.19 -10.64
CA ARG A 267 3.87 -10.30 -9.72
C ARG A 267 2.71 -10.54 -8.74
N ALA A 268 2.05 -9.47 -8.27
CA ALA A 268 0.90 -9.61 -7.38
C ALA A 268 -0.32 -10.15 -8.13
N LEU A 269 -0.54 -9.72 -9.38
CA LEU A 269 -1.60 -10.27 -10.24
C LEU A 269 -1.45 -11.78 -10.41
N ASP A 270 -0.25 -12.22 -10.76
CA ASP A 270 0.04 -13.63 -11.08
C ASP A 270 0.03 -14.51 -9.83
N ALA A 271 0.69 -14.09 -8.75
CA ALA A 271 0.92 -14.93 -7.59
C ALA A 271 -0.22 -14.89 -6.56
N LEU A 272 -0.89 -13.74 -6.40
CA LEU A 272 -1.97 -13.59 -5.43
C LEU A 272 -3.37 -13.88 -6.03
N GLY A 273 -3.50 -13.93 -7.36
CA GLY A 273 -4.81 -13.96 -8.02
C GLY A 273 -5.65 -12.72 -7.71
N TRP A 274 -4.99 -11.61 -7.42
CA TRP A 274 -5.60 -10.33 -7.09
C TRP A 274 -5.60 -9.41 -8.31
N GLN A 275 -6.63 -8.55 -8.41
CA GLN A 275 -6.71 -7.53 -9.46
C GLN A 275 -7.25 -6.23 -8.87
N PRO A 276 -6.62 -5.06 -9.14
CA PRO A 276 -7.17 -3.76 -8.78
C PRO A 276 -8.38 -3.45 -9.67
N ARG A 277 -9.46 -2.98 -9.06
CA ARG A 277 -10.74 -2.73 -9.74
C ARG A 277 -11.12 -1.26 -9.79
N HIS A 278 -10.54 -0.42 -8.95
CA HIS A 278 -10.91 0.97 -8.78
C HIS A 278 -9.90 1.89 -9.48
N GLY A 279 -9.99 1.96 -10.81
CA GLY A 279 -9.13 2.77 -11.68
C GLY A 279 -9.55 4.24 -11.75
N PHE A 280 -9.10 4.95 -12.79
CA PHE A 280 -9.40 6.37 -12.99
C PHE A 280 -10.89 6.67 -13.14
N ALA A 281 -11.65 5.77 -13.79
CA ALA A 281 -13.10 5.95 -13.96
C ALA A 281 -13.84 6.01 -12.62
N GLU A 282 -13.40 5.23 -11.63
CA GLU A 282 -13.92 5.30 -10.26
C GLU A 282 -13.61 6.64 -9.60
N VAL A 283 -12.42 7.19 -9.81
CA VAL A 283 -12.04 8.52 -9.28
C VAL A 283 -12.95 9.61 -9.85
N LEU A 284 -13.22 9.56 -11.16
CA LEU A 284 -14.12 10.50 -11.82
C LEU A 284 -15.55 10.36 -11.30
N HIS A 285 -16.04 9.12 -11.16
CA HIS A 285 -17.37 8.85 -10.59
C HIS A 285 -17.51 9.38 -9.16
N GLN A 286 -16.51 9.15 -8.30
CA GLN A 286 -16.49 9.68 -6.94
C GLN A 286 -16.53 11.21 -6.90
N TYR A 287 -15.81 11.87 -7.80
CA TYR A 287 -15.86 13.33 -7.93
C TYR A 287 -17.25 13.81 -8.38
N ASP A 288 -17.80 13.21 -9.44
CA ASP A 288 -19.10 13.57 -10.00
C ASP A 288 -20.26 13.32 -9.00
N THR A 289 -20.08 12.42 -8.05
CA THR A 289 -21.03 12.09 -6.97
C THR A 289 -20.69 12.73 -5.62
N HIS A 290 -19.73 13.65 -5.60
CA HIS A 290 -19.32 14.42 -4.42
C HIS A 290 -18.85 13.56 -3.23
N VAL A 291 -18.21 12.42 -3.49
CA VAL A 291 -17.61 11.60 -2.43
C VAL A 291 -16.37 12.32 -1.88
N PRO A 292 -16.23 12.49 -0.53
CA PRO A 292 -15.14 13.27 0.07
C PRO A 292 -13.75 12.62 0.00
N GLU A 293 -13.63 11.52 -0.74
CA GLU A 293 -12.37 10.82 -1.01
C GLU A 293 -11.51 11.51 -2.09
N VAL A 294 -12.10 12.43 -2.84
CA VAL A 294 -11.50 13.09 -4.00
C VAL A 294 -11.60 14.60 -3.82
N LEU A 295 -10.48 15.30 -3.95
CA LEU A 295 -10.43 16.75 -3.84
C LEU A 295 -10.84 17.43 -5.16
N PRO A 296 -11.24 18.71 -5.13
CA PRO A 296 -11.46 19.50 -6.35
C PRO A 296 -10.26 19.43 -7.31
N PRO A 297 -10.48 19.65 -8.61
CA PRO A 297 -9.38 19.59 -9.58
C PRO A 297 -8.32 20.64 -9.26
N ASN A 298 -7.06 20.29 -9.50
CA ASN A 298 -5.97 21.25 -9.49
C ASN A 298 -6.01 22.04 -10.81
N ASP A 299 -6.21 23.33 -10.74
CA ASP A 299 -6.27 24.27 -11.88
C ASP A 299 -4.91 24.75 -12.36
N GLY A 300 -3.83 24.14 -11.89
CA GLY A 300 -2.46 24.44 -12.32
C GLY A 300 -1.81 25.62 -11.58
N SER A 301 -2.48 26.25 -10.62
CA SER A 301 -1.94 27.39 -9.85
C SER A 301 -1.08 26.98 -8.64
N ALA A 302 -0.98 25.70 -8.32
CA ALA A 302 -0.17 25.21 -7.21
C ALA A 302 0.26 23.75 -7.42
N ALA A 303 1.45 23.53 -7.95
CA ALA A 303 2.24 22.32 -7.69
C ALA A 303 3.68 22.50 -8.06
N SER A 304 4.41 23.16 -7.20
CA SER A 304 5.85 22.92 -6.99
C SER A 304 5.99 22.46 -5.55
N ASP A 305 6.08 21.10 -5.37
CA ASP A 305 6.82 20.49 -4.27
C ASP A 305 7.00 18.99 -4.61
#